data_0d4d1ad2c48b80f9f0bd24df2051438d
#
_entry.id   0d4d1ad2c48b80f9f0bd24df2051438d
#
_cell.length_a   1.000
_cell.length_b   1.000
_cell.length_c   1.000
_cell.angle_alpha   90.00
_cell.angle_beta   90.00
_cell.angle_gamma   90.00
#
_symmetry.space_group_name_H-M   'P 1'
#
loop_
_entity.id
_entity.type
_entity.pdbx_description
1 polymer ?
#
loop_
_entity_poly.entity_id
_entity_poly.type
_entity_poly.pdbx_seq_one_letter_code
_entity_poly.pdbx_strand_id
1 'polypeptide(L)'
;KRKDGKPYIVHPFAVANILTENGAEKDLVCAGLLHDVIEDGGVTAEELQKEFGRKVVRLILFDTEDKTLSWERRKSALLAALKDCGRNCAMLVCADKLANLQDISEALLEKGEQVWKHFKAGREKQAWLYGEYLKALSPLSDLKMYAELKETAETVFL
;
A
#
# COMPACT_ATOMS: atom_id res chain seq x y z
N LYS A 1 11.11 -9.34 -9.31
CA LYS A 1 10.12 -8.90 -10.31
C LYS A 1 8.73 -8.98 -9.70
N ARG A 2 7.86 -8.07 -10.05
CA ARG A 2 6.42 -8.11 -9.70
C ARG A 2 5.69 -9.22 -10.47
N LYS A 3 4.44 -9.51 -10.07
CA LYS A 3 3.58 -10.54 -10.71
C LYS A 3 3.29 -10.25 -12.19
N ASP A 4 3.34 -8.98 -12.59
CA ASP A 4 3.18 -8.50 -13.97
C ASP A 4 4.48 -8.56 -14.80
N GLY A 5 5.62 -8.93 -14.18
CA GLY A 5 6.93 -9.01 -14.81
C GLY A 5 7.73 -7.71 -14.81
N LYS A 6 7.14 -6.58 -14.41
CA LYS A 6 7.82 -5.29 -14.28
C LYS A 6 8.94 -5.35 -13.22
N PRO A 7 10.00 -4.53 -13.31
CA PRO A 7 10.98 -4.38 -12.23
C PRO A 7 10.28 -3.94 -10.94
N TYR A 8 10.66 -4.54 -9.81
CA TYR A 8 10.02 -4.25 -8.52
C TYR A 8 10.10 -2.78 -8.12
N ILE A 9 11.19 -2.11 -8.46
CA ILE A 9 11.47 -0.71 -8.13
C ILE A 9 10.39 0.29 -8.62
N VAL A 10 9.61 -0.07 -9.64
CA VAL A 10 8.55 0.79 -10.18
C VAL A 10 7.50 1.10 -9.12
N HIS A 11 7.15 0.12 -8.26
CA HIS A 11 6.14 0.30 -7.22
C HIS A 11 6.56 1.30 -6.11
N PRO A 12 7.75 1.16 -5.46
CA PRO A 12 8.20 2.17 -4.51
C PRO A 12 8.25 3.59 -5.07
N PHE A 13 8.64 3.75 -6.33
CA PHE A 13 8.59 5.07 -6.98
C PHE A 13 7.16 5.58 -7.17
N ALA A 14 6.22 4.73 -7.56
CA ALA A 14 4.80 5.11 -7.65
C ALA A 14 4.27 5.58 -6.30
N VAL A 15 4.54 4.84 -5.22
CA VAL A 15 4.14 5.20 -3.85
C VAL A 15 4.74 6.55 -3.44
N ALA A 16 6.04 6.76 -3.67
CA ALA A 16 6.72 8.02 -3.36
C ALA A 16 6.16 9.20 -4.15
N ASN A 17 5.83 9.02 -5.43
CA ASN A 17 5.22 10.05 -6.26
C ASN A 17 3.82 10.42 -5.75
N ILE A 18 2.96 9.44 -5.44
CA ILE A 18 1.64 9.67 -4.86
C ILE A 18 1.76 10.49 -3.56
N LEU A 19 2.68 10.12 -2.67
CA LEU A 19 2.92 10.85 -1.43
C LEU A 19 3.36 12.29 -1.69
N THR A 20 4.30 12.49 -2.62
CA THR A 20 4.82 13.82 -2.99
C THR A 20 3.72 14.72 -3.55
N GLU A 21 2.88 14.21 -4.45
CA GLU A 21 1.75 14.95 -5.03
C GLU A 21 0.70 15.35 -3.99
N ASN A 22 0.63 14.63 -2.88
CA ASN A 22 -0.28 14.90 -1.76
C ASN A 22 0.38 15.66 -0.60
N GLY A 23 1.53 16.30 -0.84
CA GLY A 23 2.19 17.19 0.11
C GLY A 23 2.85 16.48 1.30
N ALA A 24 3.24 15.21 1.15
CA ALA A 24 3.93 14.47 2.18
C ALA A 24 5.30 15.07 2.51
N GLU A 25 5.67 15.05 3.80
CA GLU A 25 6.99 15.44 4.25
C GLU A 25 8.06 14.46 3.74
N LYS A 26 9.32 14.93 3.67
CA LYS A 26 10.48 14.17 3.22
C LYS A 26 10.59 12.78 3.85
N ASP A 27 10.39 12.67 5.16
CA ASP A 27 10.52 11.38 5.87
C ASP A 27 9.43 10.40 5.45
N LEU A 28 8.24 10.89 5.13
CA LEU A 28 7.14 10.05 4.65
C LEU A 28 7.37 9.59 3.21
N VAL A 29 7.89 10.46 2.34
CA VAL A 29 8.27 10.09 0.96
C VAL A 29 9.40 9.05 1.00
N CYS A 30 10.39 9.24 1.88
CA CYS A 30 11.47 8.28 2.10
C CYS A 30 10.92 6.93 2.59
N ALA A 31 9.97 6.93 3.53
CA ALA A 31 9.29 5.71 3.96
C ALA A 31 8.55 5.04 2.80
N GLY A 32 7.90 5.79 1.92
CA GLY A 32 7.26 5.27 0.70
C GLY A 32 8.22 4.58 -0.25
N LEU A 33 9.44 5.10 -0.42
CA LEU A 33 10.49 4.45 -1.22
C LEU A 33 11.00 3.13 -0.59
N LEU A 34 10.94 3.02 0.73
CA LEU A 34 11.56 1.94 1.50
C LEU A 34 10.56 0.98 2.15
N HIS A 35 9.24 1.19 1.97
CA HIS A 35 8.21 0.50 2.76
C HIS A 35 8.28 -1.03 2.71
N ASP A 36 8.71 -1.59 1.58
CA ASP A 36 8.79 -3.04 1.36
C ASP A 36 10.17 -3.67 1.67
N VAL A 37 11.21 -2.86 1.98
CA VAL A 37 12.58 -3.41 2.08
C VAL A 37 12.80 -4.32 3.29
N ILE A 38 12.04 -4.15 4.36
CA ILE A 38 12.05 -5.06 5.51
C ILE A 38 11.35 -6.36 5.12
N GLU A 39 10.18 -6.25 4.48
CA GLU A 39 9.31 -7.38 4.17
C GLU A 39 9.88 -8.27 3.05
N ASP A 40 10.44 -7.67 2.02
CA ASP A 40 10.88 -8.34 0.79
C ASP A 40 12.38 -8.20 0.49
N GLY A 41 13.07 -7.24 1.09
CA GLY A 41 14.47 -6.94 0.81
C GLY A 41 15.49 -7.57 1.78
N GLY A 42 15.01 -8.15 2.88
CA GLY A 42 15.89 -8.75 3.90
C GLY A 42 16.73 -7.74 4.69
N VAL A 43 16.37 -6.45 4.66
CA VAL A 43 17.02 -5.39 5.44
C VAL A 43 16.37 -5.30 6.81
N THR A 44 17.16 -5.16 7.87
CA THR A 44 16.65 -5.05 9.23
C THR A 44 16.21 -3.63 9.59
N ALA A 45 15.31 -3.52 10.57
CA ALA A 45 14.87 -2.23 11.08
C ALA A 45 16.04 -1.42 11.68
N GLU A 46 17.02 -2.10 12.31
CA GLU A 46 18.22 -1.49 12.89
C GLU A 46 19.12 -0.88 11.81
N GLU A 47 19.32 -1.56 10.69
CA GLU A 47 20.10 -1.05 9.56
C GLU A 47 19.42 0.20 8.98
N LEU A 48 18.12 0.14 8.72
CA LEU A 48 17.37 1.30 8.22
C LEU A 48 17.36 2.47 9.21
N GLN A 49 17.30 2.19 10.52
CA GLN A 49 17.30 3.26 11.51
C GLN A 49 18.63 4.02 11.57
N LYS A 50 19.75 3.35 11.35
CA LYS A 50 21.07 4.00 11.27
C LYS A 50 21.17 4.94 10.08
N GLU A 51 20.62 4.56 8.94
CA GLU A 51 20.73 5.32 7.68
C GLU A 51 19.65 6.41 7.56
N PHE A 52 18.40 6.11 7.91
CA PHE A 52 17.23 6.96 7.64
C PHE A 52 16.55 7.53 8.89
N GLY A 53 16.95 7.07 10.06
CA GLY A 53 16.42 7.57 11.34
C GLY A 53 15.13 6.88 11.79
N ARG A 54 14.82 7.10 13.07
CA ARG A 54 13.71 6.43 13.77
C ARG A 54 12.33 6.75 13.18
N LYS A 55 12.13 7.99 12.70
CA LYS A 55 10.82 8.43 12.17
C LYS A 55 10.44 7.66 10.92
N VAL A 56 11.39 7.51 9.99
CA VAL A 56 11.20 6.75 8.75
C VAL A 56 10.90 5.28 9.06
N VAL A 57 11.69 4.66 9.93
CA VAL A 57 11.53 3.23 10.26
C VAL A 57 10.19 2.95 10.95
N ARG A 58 9.70 3.83 11.82
CA ARG A 58 8.36 3.68 12.43
C ARG A 58 7.24 3.66 11.39
N LEU A 59 7.34 4.48 10.34
CA LEU A 59 6.39 4.51 9.24
C LEU A 59 6.44 3.20 8.44
N ILE A 60 7.65 2.73 8.12
CA ILE A 60 7.85 1.46 7.39
C ILE A 60 7.27 0.29 8.19
N LEU A 61 7.61 0.17 9.47
CA LEU A 61 7.13 -0.91 10.33
C LEU A 61 5.60 -0.92 10.49
N PHE A 62 4.95 0.24 10.36
CA PHE A 62 3.49 0.32 10.41
C PHE A 62 2.83 -0.40 9.23
N ASP A 63 3.39 -0.32 8.02
CA ASP A 63 2.87 -0.97 6.81
C ASP A 63 3.43 -2.40 6.61
N THR A 64 4.48 -2.79 7.36
CA THR A 64 5.11 -4.11 7.25
C THR A 64 4.20 -5.20 7.82
N GLU A 65 3.90 -6.21 7.00
CA GLU A 65 3.05 -7.34 7.39
C GLU A 65 3.87 -8.52 7.95
N ASP A 66 3.35 -9.20 8.99
CA ASP A 66 3.92 -10.46 9.48
C ASP A 66 3.52 -11.62 8.57
N LYS A 67 4.40 -12.02 7.67
CA LYS A 67 4.18 -13.12 6.69
C LYS A 67 3.99 -14.50 7.32
N THR A 68 4.23 -14.66 8.62
CA THR A 68 3.94 -15.92 9.34
C THR A 68 2.44 -16.11 9.59
N LEU A 69 1.66 -15.03 9.54
CA LEU A 69 0.22 -15.05 9.74
C LEU A 69 -0.55 -15.35 8.44
N SER A 70 -1.79 -15.84 8.59
CA SER A 70 -2.70 -15.98 7.46
C SER A 70 -3.04 -14.64 6.81
N TRP A 71 -3.47 -14.66 5.55
CA TRP A 71 -3.87 -13.45 4.82
C TRP A 71 -4.93 -12.65 5.60
N GLU A 72 -5.95 -13.33 6.11
CA GLU A 72 -7.03 -12.70 6.87
C GLU A 72 -6.53 -12.01 8.15
N ARG A 73 -5.64 -12.67 8.89
CA ARG A 73 -5.05 -12.10 10.11
C ARG A 73 -4.21 -10.87 9.82
N ARG A 74 -3.38 -10.92 8.77
CA ARG A 74 -2.56 -9.77 8.37
C ARG A 74 -3.42 -8.56 7.99
N LYS A 75 -4.44 -8.77 7.15
CA LYS A 75 -5.33 -7.68 6.71
C LYS A 75 -6.16 -7.12 7.87
N SER A 76 -6.68 -7.97 8.74
CA SER A 76 -7.39 -7.53 9.94
C SER A 76 -6.50 -6.75 10.90
N ALA A 77 -5.24 -7.14 11.06
CA ALA A 77 -4.28 -6.41 11.91
C ALA A 77 -4.01 -4.99 11.37
N LEU A 78 -3.75 -4.85 10.07
CA LEU A 78 -3.54 -3.55 9.45
C LEU A 78 -4.80 -2.66 9.54
N LEU A 79 -5.99 -3.21 9.23
CA LEU A 79 -7.26 -2.49 9.36
C LEU A 79 -7.54 -2.02 10.80
N ALA A 80 -7.20 -2.86 11.79
CA ALA A 80 -7.31 -2.46 13.19
C ALA A 80 -6.33 -1.35 13.55
N ALA A 81 -5.07 -1.44 13.11
CA ALA A 81 -4.05 -0.42 13.34
C ALA A 81 -4.39 0.94 12.70
N LEU A 82 -5.05 0.93 11.54
CA LEU A 82 -5.46 2.16 10.85
C LEU A 82 -6.48 3.00 11.63
N LYS A 83 -7.24 2.41 12.56
CA LYS A 83 -8.27 3.14 13.33
C LYS A 83 -7.68 4.22 14.25
N ASP A 84 -6.48 3.96 14.77
CA ASP A 84 -5.82 4.82 15.76
C ASP A 84 -4.47 5.34 15.26
N CYS A 85 -4.17 5.21 13.96
CA CYS A 85 -2.91 5.66 13.40
C CYS A 85 -2.89 7.17 13.14
N GLY A 86 -1.70 7.76 13.21
CA GLY A 86 -1.50 9.14 12.79
C GLY A 86 -1.63 9.32 11.26
N ARG A 87 -1.89 10.56 10.84
CA ARG A 87 -2.11 10.91 9.42
C ARG A 87 -1.02 10.38 8.48
N ASN A 88 0.27 10.46 8.88
CA ASN A 88 1.37 9.99 8.04
C ASN A 88 1.34 8.48 7.78
N CYS A 89 0.98 7.67 8.79
CA CYS A 89 0.80 6.23 8.61
C CYS A 89 -0.38 5.93 7.66
N ALA A 90 -1.51 6.63 7.85
CA ALA A 90 -2.65 6.50 6.96
C ALA A 90 -2.30 6.89 5.50
N MET A 91 -1.54 7.98 5.31
CA MET A 91 -1.08 8.42 3.99
C MET A 91 -0.18 7.37 3.33
N LEU A 92 0.76 6.77 4.07
CA LEU A 92 1.63 5.72 3.52
C LEU A 92 0.81 4.53 3.03
N VAL A 93 -0.09 4.02 3.88
CA VAL A 93 -0.97 2.90 3.50
C VAL A 93 -1.86 3.26 2.32
N CYS A 94 -2.46 4.46 2.32
CA CYS A 94 -3.29 4.92 1.20
C CYS A 94 -2.52 4.93 -0.13
N ALA A 95 -1.30 5.47 -0.12
CA ALA A 95 -0.45 5.54 -1.31
C ALA A 95 -0.04 4.15 -1.81
N ASP A 96 0.33 3.22 -0.91
CA ASP A 96 0.63 1.84 -1.28
C ASP A 96 -0.60 1.13 -1.88
N LYS A 97 -1.77 1.26 -1.23
CA LYS A 97 -2.98 0.58 -1.73
C LYS A 97 -3.46 1.19 -3.05
N LEU A 98 -3.31 2.51 -3.25
CA LEU A 98 -3.59 3.17 -4.54
C LEU A 98 -2.65 2.66 -5.64
N ALA A 99 -1.34 2.65 -5.40
CA ALA A 99 -0.37 2.16 -6.39
C ALA A 99 -0.64 0.69 -6.76
N ASN A 100 -0.92 -0.17 -5.77
CA ASN A 100 -1.28 -1.56 -6.01
C ASN A 100 -2.57 -1.70 -6.83
N LEU A 101 -3.57 -0.86 -6.58
CA LEU A 101 -4.85 -0.94 -7.28
C LEU A 101 -4.75 -0.39 -8.71
N GLN A 102 -3.92 0.62 -8.94
CA GLN A 102 -3.59 1.11 -10.28
C GLN A 102 -2.93 0.02 -11.13
N ASP A 103 -1.97 -0.74 -10.56
CA ASP A 103 -1.36 -1.89 -11.24
C ASP A 103 -2.40 -2.98 -11.58
N ILE A 104 -3.35 -3.24 -10.67
CA ILE A 104 -4.45 -4.18 -10.95
C ILE A 104 -5.33 -3.67 -12.07
N SER A 105 -5.67 -2.38 -12.07
CA SER A 105 -6.48 -1.73 -13.11
C SER A 105 -5.82 -1.86 -14.49
N GLU A 106 -4.52 -1.54 -14.59
CA GLU A 106 -3.74 -1.71 -15.83
C GLU A 106 -3.74 -3.17 -16.30
N ALA A 107 -3.49 -4.11 -15.37
CA ALA A 107 -3.46 -5.53 -15.69
C ALA A 107 -4.84 -6.06 -16.14
N LEU A 108 -5.94 -5.52 -15.60
CA LEU A 108 -7.30 -5.86 -16.07
C LEU A 108 -7.54 -5.40 -17.50
N LEU A 109 -7.05 -4.21 -17.89
CA LEU A 109 -7.14 -3.72 -19.27
C LEU A 109 -6.36 -4.62 -20.25
N GLU A 110 -5.19 -5.13 -19.82
CA GLU A 110 -4.34 -5.97 -20.67
C GLU A 110 -4.79 -7.43 -20.72
N LYS A 111 -5.20 -8.02 -19.59
CA LYS A 111 -5.39 -9.47 -19.40
C LYS A 111 -6.84 -9.87 -19.06
N GLY A 112 -7.70 -8.88 -18.84
CA GLY A 112 -9.07 -9.12 -18.39
C GLY A 112 -9.13 -9.88 -17.06
N GLU A 113 -10.20 -10.62 -16.84
CA GLU A 113 -10.48 -11.36 -15.59
C GLU A 113 -9.39 -12.39 -15.21
N GLN A 114 -8.47 -12.72 -16.12
CA GLN A 114 -7.38 -13.66 -15.82
C GLN A 114 -6.42 -13.12 -14.75
N VAL A 115 -6.37 -11.81 -14.53
CA VAL A 115 -5.55 -11.17 -13.49
C VAL A 115 -5.84 -11.76 -12.11
N TRP A 116 -7.09 -12.10 -11.83
CA TRP A 116 -7.51 -12.61 -10.52
C TRP A 116 -6.94 -13.98 -10.17
N LYS A 117 -6.50 -14.77 -11.16
CA LYS A 117 -5.82 -16.06 -10.93
C LYS A 117 -4.50 -15.91 -10.16
N HIS A 118 -3.90 -14.71 -10.20
CA HIS A 118 -2.67 -14.40 -9.48
C HIS A 118 -2.90 -13.97 -8.02
N PHE A 119 -4.16 -13.75 -7.63
CA PHE A 119 -4.53 -13.36 -6.28
C PHE A 119 -5.13 -14.55 -5.52
N LYS A 120 -4.41 -15.06 -4.51
CA LYS A 120 -4.88 -16.20 -3.68
C LYS A 120 -6.25 -15.96 -3.04
N ALA A 121 -6.57 -14.70 -2.73
CA ALA A 121 -7.84 -14.32 -2.11
C ALA A 121 -8.99 -14.17 -3.11
N GLY A 122 -8.72 -14.08 -4.43
CA GLY A 122 -9.73 -13.85 -5.45
C GLY A 122 -10.32 -12.43 -5.45
N ARG A 123 -11.15 -12.13 -6.48
CA ARG A 123 -11.73 -10.81 -6.71
C ARG A 123 -12.62 -10.34 -5.56
N GLU A 124 -13.53 -11.19 -5.10
CA GLU A 124 -14.51 -10.83 -4.06
C GLU A 124 -13.86 -10.41 -2.74
N LYS A 125 -12.86 -11.18 -2.28
CA LYS A 125 -12.12 -10.82 -1.06
C LYS A 125 -11.30 -9.55 -1.24
N GLN A 126 -10.76 -9.29 -2.44
CA GLN A 126 -10.08 -8.03 -2.74
C GLN A 126 -11.06 -6.87 -2.73
N ALA A 127 -12.23 -6.99 -3.35
CA ALA A 127 -13.27 -5.96 -3.33
C ALA A 127 -13.70 -5.61 -1.91
N TRP A 128 -13.96 -6.62 -1.08
CA TRP A 128 -14.25 -6.43 0.33
C TRP A 128 -13.13 -5.68 1.05
N LEU A 129 -11.88 -6.10 0.86
CA LEU A 129 -10.72 -5.51 1.53
C LEU A 129 -10.54 -4.03 1.16
N TYR A 130 -10.65 -3.68 -0.12
CA TYR A 130 -10.56 -2.29 -0.56
C TYR A 130 -11.73 -1.44 -0.03
N GLY A 131 -12.93 -2.02 0.08
CA GLY A 131 -14.04 -1.37 0.77
C GLY A 131 -13.74 -1.06 2.25
N GLU A 132 -13.08 -1.97 2.97
CA GLU A 132 -12.64 -1.73 4.35
C GLU A 132 -11.50 -0.71 4.44
N TYR A 133 -10.55 -0.71 3.50
CA TYR A 133 -9.53 0.34 3.43
C TYR A 133 -10.13 1.73 3.20
N LEU A 134 -11.09 1.87 2.29
CA LEU A 134 -11.76 3.16 2.06
C LEU A 134 -12.48 3.66 3.31
N LYS A 135 -13.11 2.79 4.10
CA LYS A 135 -13.71 3.18 5.39
C LYS A 135 -12.65 3.64 6.40
N ALA A 136 -11.59 2.84 6.57
CA ALA A 136 -10.52 3.14 7.53
C ALA A 136 -9.71 4.39 7.17
N LEU A 137 -9.53 4.66 5.87
CA LEU A 137 -8.78 5.80 5.35
C LEU A 137 -9.65 7.04 5.10
N SER A 138 -10.95 7.01 5.44
CA SER A 138 -11.86 8.15 5.29
C SER A 138 -11.40 9.47 5.94
N PRO A 139 -10.57 9.49 7.01
CA PRO A 139 -9.98 10.72 7.52
C PRO A 139 -9.05 11.45 6.52
N LEU A 140 -8.67 10.80 5.42
CA LEU A 140 -7.88 11.38 4.32
C LEU A 140 -8.74 11.90 3.16
N SER A 141 -10.05 12.04 3.34
CA SER A 141 -11.00 12.45 2.28
C SER A 141 -10.73 13.83 1.68
N ASP A 142 -9.91 14.63 2.34
CA ASP A 142 -9.41 15.93 1.84
C ASP A 142 -8.22 15.79 0.86
N LEU A 143 -7.65 14.61 0.70
CA LEU A 143 -6.50 14.36 -0.15
C LEU A 143 -6.90 13.74 -1.50
N LYS A 144 -6.21 14.18 -2.56
CA LYS A 144 -6.39 13.68 -3.93
C LYS A 144 -6.23 12.16 -4.01
N MET A 145 -5.19 11.59 -3.35
CA MET A 145 -4.94 10.15 -3.36
C MET A 145 -6.08 9.31 -2.80
N TYR A 146 -6.86 9.82 -1.83
CA TYR A 146 -8.03 9.11 -1.33
C TYR A 146 -9.16 9.09 -2.37
N ALA A 147 -9.40 10.22 -3.04
CA ALA A 147 -10.39 10.30 -4.12
C ALA A 147 -10.01 9.35 -5.28
N GLU A 148 -8.73 9.33 -5.67
CA GLU A 148 -8.21 8.42 -6.69
C GLU A 148 -8.32 6.94 -6.28
N LEU A 149 -8.03 6.61 -5.01
CA LEU A 149 -8.20 5.24 -4.49
C LEU A 149 -9.66 4.80 -4.62
N LYS A 150 -10.61 5.67 -4.27
CA LYS A 150 -12.04 5.40 -4.35
C LYS A 150 -12.48 5.17 -5.80
N GLU A 151 -12.13 6.09 -6.71
CA GLU A 151 -12.48 6.01 -8.13
C GLU A 151 -11.88 4.75 -8.80
N THR A 152 -10.60 4.45 -8.49
CA THR A 152 -9.95 3.25 -9.02
C THR A 152 -10.61 1.98 -8.49
N ALA A 153 -11.02 1.96 -7.21
CA ALA A 153 -11.73 0.81 -6.64
C ALA A 153 -13.10 0.59 -7.30
N GLU A 154 -13.83 1.66 -7.57
CA GLU A 154 -15.09 1.60 -8.33
C GLU A 154 -14.85 1.03 -9.73
N THR A 155 -13.79 1.46 -10.43
CA THR A 155 -13.45 0.98 -11.77
C THR A 155 -13.05 -0.50 -11.78
N VAL A 156 -12.31 -0.95 -10.77
CA VAL A 156 -11.76 -2.33 -10.72
C VAL A 156 -12.80 -3.35 -10.25
N PHE A 157 -13.71 -2.95 -9.36
CA PHE A 157 -14.60 -3.91 -8.68
C PHE A 157 -16.08 -3.79 -9.04
N LEU A 158 -16.54 -2.72 -9.66
CA LEU A 158 -17.91 -2.56 -10.18
C LEU A 158 -18.00 -2.92 -11.66
#